data_e1712ca873d67d4b2f51783107dee961
#
_entry.id   e1712ca873d67d4b2f51783107dee961
#
_cell.length_a   1.000
_cell.length_b   1.000
_cell.length_c   1.000
_cell.angle_alpha   90.00
_cell.angle_beta   90.00
_cell.angle_gamma   90.00
#
_symmetry.space_group_name_H-M   'P 1'
#
loop_
_entity.id
_entity.type
_entity.pdbx_description
1 polymer ?
#
loop_
_entity_poly.entity_id
_entity_poly.type
_entity_poly.pdbx_seq_one_letter_code
_entity_poly.pdbx_strand_id
1 'polypeptide(L)'
;MYKRQIQKALGKKTFRKPRISVCVPSGVTEVEKKAVEDATYQAGAREVAIIEEPIAAAIGAGIDIARPCGNMIVDIGGGTADIAVISLGGSVVSTSIKIAGDDFDEAIVRYMRKKHNLLIGERTAEEIKINIGAAYRRPELVTMEVRGRNLVTGLPKTIVVTSDETLEALREPAMQIVDAVHNVCLLYTSPSPRDISGS
;
A
#
# COMPACT_ATOMS: atom_id res chain seq x y z
N MET A 1 -12.13 -18.52 -3.24
CA MET A 1 -12.02 -17.24 -2.52
C MET A 1 -13.08 -16.25 -3.02
N TYR A 2 -13.12 -15.85 -4.30
CA TYR A 2 -14.06 -14.88 -4.90
C TYR A 2 -15.54 -15.16 -4.64
N LYS A 3 -16.02 -16.40 -4.80
CA LYS A 3 -17.44 -16.76 -4.61
C LYS A 3 -17.95 -16.38 -3.20
N ARG A 4 -17.13 -16.60 -2.16
CA ARG A 4 -17.49 -16.26 -0.78
C ARG A 4 -17.51 -14.75 -0.55
N GLN A 5 -16.59 -14.00 -1.16
CA GLN A 5 -16.54 -12.54 -1.07
C GLN A 5 -17.74 -11.91 -1.77
N ILE A 6 -18.09 -12.38 -2.98
CA ILE A 6 -19.28 -11.94 -3.72
C ILE A 6 -20.55 -12.20 -2.92
N GLN A 7 -20.69 -13.40 -2.33
CA GLN A 7 -21.85 -13.72 -1.48
C GLN A 7 -21.93 -12.83 -0.23
N LYS A 8 -20.79 -12.51 0.37
CA LYS A 8 -20.73 -11.63 1.54
C LYS A 8 -21.12 -10.19 1.18
N ALA A 9 -20.65 -9.69 0.04
CA ALA A 9 -20.95 -8.34 -0.45
C ALA A 9 -22.42 -8.17 -0.85
N LEU A 10 -23.03 -9.20 -1.45
CA LEU A 10 -24.44 -9.16 -1.88
C LEU A 10 -25.44 -9.37 -0.74
N GLY A 11 -25.03 -9.84 0.44
CA GLY A 11 -25.85 -10.00 1.65
C GLY A 11 -26.98 -11.02 1.58
N LYS A 12 -27.54 -11.32 0.41
CA LYS A 12 -28.63 -12.29 0.17
C LYS A 12 -28.41 -13.01 -1.14
N LYS A 13 -28.96 -14.22 -1.28
CA LYS A 13 -29.02 -14.93 -2.56
C LYS A 13 -29.81 -14.09 -3.57
N THR A 14 -29.11 -13.46 -4.49
CA THR A 14 -29.71 -12.71 -5.59
C THR A 14 -29.91 -13.65 -6.77
N PHE A 15 -31.10 -13.66 -7.37
CA PHE A 15 -31.41 -14.42 -8.61
C PHE A 15 -30.67 -13.83 -9.83
N ARG A 16 -30.22 -12.57 -9.76
CA ARG A 16 -29.50 -11.91 -10.86
C ARG A 16 -27.99 -11.98 -10.60
N LYS A 17 -27.24 -12.40 -11.61
CA LYS A 17 -25.78 -12.38 -11.57
C LYS A 17 -25.27 -10.93 -11.54
N PRO A 18 -24.35 -10.58 -10.62
CA PRO A 18 -23.84 -9.22 -10.49
C PRO A 18 -22.88 -8.84 -11.62
N ARG A 19 -22.74 -7.53 -11.85
CA ARG A 19 -21.58 -6.94 -12.52
C ARG A 19 -20.50 -6.74 -11.47
N ILE A 20 -19.25 -7.08 -11.79
CA ILE A 20 -18.14 -7.04 -10.83
C ILE A 20 -16.98 -6.31 -11.47
N SER A 21 -16.48 -5.28 -10.76
CA SER A 21 -15.19 -4.67 -11.07
C SER A 21 -14.13 -5.28 -10.15
N VAL A 22 -13.00 -5.67 -10.72
CA VAL A 22 -11.87 -6.25 -9.99
C VAL A 22 -10.65 -5.37 -10.24
N CYS A 23 -10.01 -4.93 -9.16
CA CYS A 23 -8.76 -4.21 -9.25
C CYS A 23 -7.59 -5.20 -9.35
N VAL A 24 -6.60 -4.85 -10.16
CA VAL A 24 -5.36 -5.60 -10.35
C VAL A 24 -4.18 -4.63 -10.29
N PRO A 25 -3.01 -5.06 -9.77
CA PRO A 25 -1.79 -4.25 -9.81
C PRO A 25 -1.42 -3.85 -11.24
N SER A 26 -0.73 -2.72 -11.42
CA SER A 26 -0.33 -2.21 -12.74
C SER A 26 0.64 -3.13 -13.50
N GLY A 27 1.40 -3.96 -12.79
CA GLY A 27 2.42 -4.85 -13.36
C GLY A 27 1.94 -6.22 -13.79
N VAL A 28 0.62 -6.52 -13.76
CA VAL A 28 0.11 -7.85 -14.13
C VAL A 28 0.11 -8.05 -15.65
N THR A 29 0.45 -9.26 -16.06
CA THR A 29 0.44 -9.70 -17.46
C THR A 29 -0.99 -9.89 -17.96
N GLU A 30 -1.17 -9.86 -19.28
CA GLU A 30 -2.49 -10.14 -19.91
C GLU A 30 -3.02 -11.55 -19.56
N VAL A 31 -2.12 -12.52 -19.37
CA VAL A 31 -2.50 -13.88 -18.95
C VAL A 31 -3.07 -13.87 -17.54
N GLU A 32 -2.46 -13.13 -16.62
CA GLU A 32 -2.93 -12.98 -15.24
C GLU A 32 -4.25 -12.20 -15.20
N LYS A 33 -4.39 -11.11 -15.96
CA LYS A 33 -5.66 -10.40 -16.12
C LYS A 33 -6.77 -11.34 -16.57
N LYS A 34 -6.49 -12.15 -17.58
CA LYS A 34 -7.45 -13.14 -18.10
C LYS A 34 -7.81 -14.20 -17.06
N ALA A 35 -6.84 -14.68 -16.31
CA ALA A 35 -7.08 -15.64 -15.22
C ALA A 35 -8.00 -15.08 -14.12
N VAL A 36 -7.80 -13.80 -13.75
CA VAL A 36 -8.65 -13.08 -12.77
C VAL A 36 -10.07 -12.92 -13.33
N GLU A 37 -10.20 -12.54 -14.59
CA GLU A 37 -11.49 -12.40 -15.29
C GLU A 37 -12.25 -13.72 -15.28
N ASP A 38 -11.63 -14.81 -15.75
CA ASP A 38 -12.23 -16.15 -15.82
C ASP A 38 -12.61 -16.67 -14.43
N ALA A 39 -11.76 -16.49 -13.43
CA ALA A 39 -12.07 -16.86 -12.04
C ALA A 39 -13.28 -16.08 -11.50
N THR A 40 -13.43 -14.82 -11.88
CA THR A 40 -14.56 -13.98 -11.47
C THR A 40 -15.86 -14.40 -12.17
N TYR A 41 -15.82 -14.75 -13.45
CA TYR A 41 -16.96 -15.35 -14.16
C TYR A 41 -17.38 -16.70 -13.56
N GLN A 42 -16.42 -17.57 -13.23
CA GLN A 42 -16.67 -18.85 -12.57
C GLN A 42 -17.28 -18.67 -11.16
N ALA A 43 -16.95 -17.57 -10.48
CA ALA A 43 -17.54 -17.22 -9.20
C ALA A 43 -19.00 -16.75 -9.31
N GLY A 44 -19.51 -16.49 -10.53
CA GLY A 44 -20.91 -16.17 -10.82
C GLY A 44 -21.16 -14.75 -11.28
N ALA A 45 -20.15 -14.00 -11.70
CA ALA A 45 -20.32 -12.70 -12.34
C ALA A 45 -21.11 -12.82 -13.66
N ARG A 46 -21.92 -11.80 -13.96
CA ARG A 46 -22.53 -11.62 -15.29
C ARG A 46 -21.58 -10.90 -16.24
N GLU A 47 -20.87 -9.94 -15.71
CA GLU A 47 -19.97 -9.05 -16.43
C GLU A 47 -18.80 -8.70 -15.51
N VAL A 48 -17.60 -8.69 -16.03
CA VAL A 48 -16.38 -8.41 -15.28
C VAL A 48 -15.67 -7.24 -15.96
N ALA A 49 -15.30 -6.23 -15.17
CA ALA A 49 -14.43 -5.14 -15.58
C ALA A 49 -13.12 -5.24 -14.78
N ILE A 50 -12.00 -5.28 -15.47
CA ILE A 50 -10.67 -5.20 -14.85
C ILE A 50 -10.23 -3.74 -14.83
N ILE A 51 -9.79 -3.27 -13.68
CA ILE A 51 -9.32 -1.90 -13.46
C ILE A 51 -7.96 -1.98 -12.77
N GLU A 52 -7.00 -1.17 -13.19
CA GLU A 52 -5.72 -1.06 -12.48
C GLU A 52 -5.91 -0.36 -11.13
N GLU A 53 -5.26 -0.90 -10.09
CA GLU A 53 -5.38 -0.38 -8.70
C GLU A 53 -5.13 1.12 -8.59
N PRO A 54 -4.07 1.72 -9.20
CA PRO A 54 -3.86 3.16 -9.12
C PRO A 54 -4.96 4.00 -9.78
N ILE A 55 -5.58 3.47 -10.86
CA ILE A 55 -6.70 4.15 -11.52
C ILE A 55 -7.92 4.14 -10.61
N ALA A 56 -8.21 3.00 -9.99
CA ALA A 56 -9.31 2.89 -9.03
C ALA A 56 -9.08 3.80 -7.81
N ALA A 57 -7.84 3.86 -7.30
CA ALA A 57 -7.46 4.75 -6.20
C ALA A 57 -7.64 6.23 -6.57
N ALA A 58 -7.23 6.64 -7.78
CA ALA A 58 -7.42 8.00 -8.26
C ALA A 58 -8.90 8.40 -8.35
N ILE A 59 -9.73 7.50 -8.88
CA ILE A 59 -11.18 7.71 -8.94
C ILE A 59 -11.76 7.84 -7.52
N GLY A 60 -11.34 6.96 -6.61
CA GLY A 60 -11.77 6.98 -5.21
C GLY A 60 -11.36 8.26 -4.47
N ALA A 61 -10.21 8.82 -4.81
CA ALA A 61 -9.73 10.11 -4.30
C ALA A 61 -10.43 11.33 -4.94
N GLY A 62 -11.33 11.12 -5.91
CA GLY A 62 -12.04 12.19 -6.59
C GLY A 62 -11.20 12.94 -7.63
N ILE A 63 -10.11 12.36 -8.10
CA ILE A 63 -9.24 12.95 -9.12
C ILE A 63 -9.90 12.80 -10.49
N ASP A 64 -9.99 13.91 -11.25
CA ASP A 64 -10.44 13.89 -12.63
C ASP A 64 -9.31 13.36 -13.54
N ILE A 65 -9.31 12.03 -13.73
CA ILE A 65 -8.30 11.34 -14.53
C ILE A 65 -8.36 11.65 -16.02
N ALA A 66 -9.46 12.20 -16.52
CA ALA A 66 -9.64 12.52 -17.94
C ALA A 66 -8.85 13.75 -18.39
N ARG A 67 -8.40 14.58 -17.46
CA ARG A 67 -7.63 15.78 -17.78
C ARG A 67 -6.24 15.45 -18.32
N PRO A 68 -5.71 16.27 -19.25
CA PRO A 68 -4.36 16.15 -19.77
C PRO A 68 -3.32 16.72 -18.77
N CYS A 69 -3.37 16.28 -17.52
CA CYS A 69 -2.40 16.65 -16.48
C CYS A 69 -1.95 15.36 -15.77
N GLY A 70 -0.66 15.30 -15.45
CA GLY A 70 -0.11 14.18 -14.69
C GLY A 70 -0.53 14.27 -13.22
N ASN A 71 -1.27 13.27 -12.74
CA ASN A 71 -1.60 13.11 -11.33
C ASN A 71 -0.85 11.88 -10.81
N MET A 72 -0.08 12.05 -9.75
CA MET A 72 0.60 10.93 -9.11
C MET A 72 -0.27 10.34 -8.01
N ILE A 73 -0.39 9.03 -8.04
CA ILE A 73 -1.01 8.23 -6.98
C ILE A 73 0.08 7.36 -6.34
N VAL A 74 0.07 7.33 -5.02
CA VAL A 74 0.88 6.41 -4.21
C VAL A 74 -0.09 5.63 -3.34
N ASP A 75 -0.31 4.37 -3.69
CA ASP A 75 -1.19 3.45 -2.96
C ASP A 75 -0.32 2.49 -2.14
N ILE A 76 -0.39 2.61 -0.81
CA ILE A 76 0.41 1.82 0.12
C ILE A 76 -0.50 0.82 0.81
N GLY A 77 -0.43 -0.43 0.35
CA GLY A 77 -1.18 -1.55 0.92
C GLY A 77 -0.49 -2.19 2.13
N GLY A 78 -0.80 -3.47 2.38
CA GLY A 78 -0.10 -4.29 3.39
C GLY A 78 1.25 -4.77 2.91
N GLY A 79 1.31 -5.43 1.75
CA GLY A 79 2.52 -6.06 1.22
C GLY A 79 3.15 -5.37 0.00
N THR A 80 2.46 -4.42 -0.64
CA THR A 80 2.95 -3.68 -1.82
C THR A 80 2.61 -2.20 -1.73
N ALA A 81 3.46 -1.37 -2.31
CA ALA A 81 3.14 0.02 -2.61
C ALA A 81 3.20 0.22 -4.13
N ASP A 82 2.08 0.69 -4.69
CA ASP A 82 1.88 0.95 -6.10
C ASP A 82 1.93 2.45 -6.36
N ILE A 83 2.84 2.87 -7.25
CA ILE A 83 3.09 4.28 -7.56
C ILE A 83 2.84 4.45 -9.04
N ALA A 84 1.94 5.36 -9.41
CA ALA A 84 1.62 5.62 -10.82
C ALA A 84 1.38 7.09 -11.10
N VAL A 85 1.74 7.53 -12.29
CA VAL A 85 1.32 8.81 -12.88
C VAL A 85 0.21 8.52 -13.87
N ILE A 86 -0.94 9.16 -13.65
CA ILE A 86 -2.15 9.01 -14.45
C ILE A 86 -2.41 10.29 -15.23
N SER A 87 -2.69 10.15 -16.52
CA SER A 87 -3.08 11.23 -17.40
C SER A 87 -4.00 10.70 -18.51
N LEU A 88 -5.00 11.49 -18.94
CA LEU A 88 -5.92 11.14 -20.02
C LEU A 88 -6.60 9.76 -19.83
N GLY A 89 -6.94 9.42 -18.60
CA GLY A 89 -7.65 8.20 -18.25
C GLY A 89 -6.79 6.93 -18.19
N GLY A 90 -5.47 7.03 -18.37
CA GLY A 90 -4.55 5.89 -18.35
C GLY A 90 -3.33 6.11 -17.48
N SER A 91 -2.65 5.02 -17.13
CA SER A 91 -1.36 5.02 -16.44
C SER A 91 -0.25 5.31 -17.45
N VAL A 92 0.49 6.40 -17.25
CA VAL A 92 1.62 6.80 -18.11
C VAL A 92 2.91 6.12 -17.67
N VAL A 93 3.17 6.15 -16.36
CA VAL A 93 4.29 5.48 -15.70
C VAL A 93 3.76 4.83 -14.44
N SER A 94 4.15 3.60 -14.19
CA SER A 94 3.80 2.90 -12.95
C SER A 94 4.94 2.02 -12.47
N THR A 95 5.06 1.86 -11.17
CA THR A 95 5.95 0.91 -10.53
C THR A 95 5.27 0.34 -9.29
N SER A 96 5.61 -0.90 -8.97
CA SER A 96 5.16 -1.58 -7.76
C SER A 96 6.38 -2.07 -6.99
N ILE A 97 6.44 -1.76 -5.71
CA ILE A 97 7.49 -2.23 -4.81
C ILE A 97 6.90 -3.10 -3.71
N LYS A 98 7.67 -4.09 -3.26
CA LYS A 98 7.27 -5.00 -2.18
C LYS A 98 7.69 -4.42 -0.82
N ILE A 99 7.30 -3.19 -0.55
CA ILE A 99 7.54 -2.49 0.71
C ILE A 99 6.28 -1.72 1.04
N ALA A 100 5.62 -2.10 2.13
CA ALA A 100 4.36 -1.51 2.53
C ALA A 100 4.09 -1.67 4.05
N GLY A 101 2.82 -1.73 4.44
CA GLY A 101 2.39 -1.75 5.84
C GLY A 101 3.02 -2.84 6.70
N ASP A 102 3.22 -4.03 6.14
CA ASP A 102 3.79 -5.18 6.86
C ASP A 102 5.29 -4.96 7.14
N ASP A 103 6.03 -4.31 6.23
CA ASP A 103 7.44 -3.96 6.43
C ASP A 103 7.61 -2.91 7.54
N PHE A 104 6.65 -1.99 7.66
CA PHE A 104 6.63 -1.03 8.78
C PHE A 104 6.40 -1.75 10.11
N ASP A 105 5.50 -2.71 10.18
CA ASP A 105 5.25 -3.50 11.39
C ASP A 105 6.49 -4.30 11.78
N GLU A 106 7.13 -4.95 10.80
CA GLU A 106 8.36 -5.68 11.03
C GLU A 106 9.52 -4.77 11.48
N ALA A 107 9.63 -3.57 10.93
CA ALA A 107 10.63 -2.58 11.35
C ALA A 107 10.43 -2.16 12.82
N ILE A 108 9.18 -1.97 13.26
CA ILE A 108 8.86 -1.71 14.67
C ILE A 108 9.24 -2.91 15.54
N VAL A 109 8.90 -4.15 15.14
CA VAL A 109 9.28 -5.35 15.90
C VAL A 109 10.81 -5.45 16.04
N ARG A 110 11.56 -5.22 14.97
CA ARG A 110 13.04 -5.22 14.98
C ARG A 110 13.60 -4.14 15.91
N TYR A 111 13.04 -2.94 15.86
CA TYR A 111 13.43 -1.81 16.71
C TYR A 111 13.20 -2.12 18.19
N MET A 112 12.01 -2.60 18.55
CA MET A 112 11.66 -2.95 19.93
C MET A 112 12.57 -4.04 20.48
N ARG A 113 12.93 -5.02 19.66
CA ARG A 113 13.88 -6.08 20.02
C ARG A 113 15.28 -5.50 20.27
N LYS A 114 15.77 -4.65 19.37
CA LYS A 114 17.14 -4.13 19.41
C LYS A 114 17.35 -3.11 20.54
N LYS A 115 16.42 -2.19 20.71
CA LYS A 115 16.57 -1.05 21.63
C LYS A 115 16.08 -1.35 23.05
N HIS A 116 15.00 -2.10 23.18
CA HIS A 116 14.35 -2.34 24.48
C HIS A 116 14.47 -3.78 24.98
N ASN A 117 15.10 -4.69 24.20
CA ASN A 117 15.11 -6.13 24.46
C ASN A 117 13.68 -6.66 24.69
N LEU A 118 12.71 -6.13 23.96
CA LEU A 118 11.29 -6.45 24.11
C LEU A 118 10.78 -7.16 22.84
N LEU A 119 10.23 -8.36 23.03
CA LEU A 119 9.54 -9.07 21.97
C LEU A 119 8.05 -8.69 22.00
N ILE A 120 7.57 -8.13 20.90
CA ILE A 120 6.17 -7.84 20.64
C ILE A 120 5.67 -8.65 19.46
N GLY A 121 4.35 -8.85 19.35
CA GLY A 121 3.71 -9.48 18.19
C GLY A 121 3.41 -8.45 17.09
N GLU A 122 3.14 -8.95 15.87
CA GLU A 122 2.77 -8.15 14.70
C GLU A 122 1.58 -7.23 14.98
N ARG A 123 0.53 -7.74 15.61
CA ARG A 123 -0.64 -6.92 15.98
C ARG A 123 -0.28 -5.75 16.89
N THR A 124 0.62 -5.95 17.84
CA THR A 124 1.08 -4.87 18.72
C THR A 124 1.91 -3.85 17.95
N ALA A 125 2.72 -4.30 16.99
CA ALA A 125 3.47 -3.41 16.11
C ALA A 125 2.53 -2.58 15.22
N GLU A 126 1.49 -3.18 14.65
CA GLU A 126 0.44 -2.50 13.91
C GLU A 126 -0.28 -1.45 14.77
N GLU A 127 -0.64 -1.79 16.01
CA GLU A 127 -1.25 -0.86 16.97
C GLU A 127 -0.30 0.34 17.27
N ILE A 128 1.00 0.11 17.43
CA ILE A 128 2.01 1.17 17.60
C ILE A 128 2.05 2.04 16.33
N LYS A 129 2.14 1.43 15.14
CA LYS A 129 2.15 2.13 13.85
C LYS A 129 0.94 3.05 13.70
N ILE A 130 -0.25 2.55 13.96
CA ILE A 130 -1.51 3.31 13.79
C ILE A 130 -1.61 4.46 14.79
N ASN A 131 -1.26 4.24 16.06
CA ASN A 131 -1.50 5.22 17.13
C ASN A 131 -0.40 6.29 17.20
N ILE A 132 0.87 5.88 17.13
CA ILE A 132 2.01 6.76 17.33
C ILE A 132 3.04 6.74 16.21
N GLY A 133 2.80 5.96 15.13
CA GLY A 133 3.70 5.91 13.97
C GLY A 133 3.91 7.29 13.36
N ALA A 134 5.16 7.61 13.03
CA ALA A 134 5.54 8.87 12.43
C ALA A 134 6.57 8.63 11.32
N ALA A 135 6.32 9.18 10.12
CA ALA A 135 7.30 9.27 9.04
C ALA A 135 8.03 10.63 9.03
N TYR A 136 7.53 11.57 9.82
CA TYR A 136 8.04 12.93 9.97
C TYR A 136 7.95 13.35 11.46
N ARG A 137 8.87 14.19 11.91
CA ARG A 137 8.89 14.67 13.30
C ARG A 137 7.63 15.45 13.63
N ARG A 138 6.89 14.98 14.62
CA ARG A 138 5.66 15.63 15.07
C ARG A 138 6.01 16.85 15.95
N PRO A 139 5.18 17.93 15.95
CA PRO A 139 5.34 19.06 16.84
C PRO A 139 5.22 18.64 18.32
N GLU A 140 4.35 17.69 18.62
CA GLU A 140 4.11 17.17 19.95
C GLU A 140 4.55 15.71 20.04
N LEU A 141 5.21 15.36 21.14
CA LEU A 141 5.63 14.00 21.44
C LEU A 141 4.41 13.18 21.85
N VAL A 142 4.05 12.19 21.04
CA VAL A 142 3.00 11.23 21.36
C VAL A 142 3.63 9.98 21.96
N THR A 143 3.01 9.42 22.99
CA THR A 143 3.50 8.24 23.69
C THR A 143 2.44 7.16 23.79
N MET A 144 2.87 5.90 23.88
CA MET A 144 2.00 4.73 24.05
C MET A 144 2.65 3.72 24.99
N GLU A 145 1.87 3.16 25.92
CA GLU A 145 2.31 2.02 26.72
C GLU A 145 2.23 0.74 25.89
N VAL A 146 3.34 -0.01 25.84
CA VAL A 146 3.48 -1.24 25.09
C VAL A 146 3.90 -2.36 26.00
N ARG A 147 3.17 -3.47 25.96
CA ARG A 147 3.48 -4.69 26.71
C ARG A 147 4.06 -5.76 25.81
N GLY A 148 5.17 -6.35 26.22
CA GLY A 148 5.81 -7.44 25.52
C GLY A 148 6.56 -8.38 26.47
N ARG A 149 7.27 -9.36 25.89
CA ARG A 149 8.14 -10.27 26.63
C ARG A 149 9.57 -9.74 26.65
N ASN A 150 10.12 -9.54 27.85
CA ASN A 150 11.52 -9.19 28.00
C ASN A 150 12.40 -10.35 27.56
N LEU A 151 13.31 -10.14 26.61
CA LEU A 151 14.17 -11.17 26.04
C LEU A 151 15.30 -11.60 26.99
N VAL A 152 15.64 -10.79 28.00
CA VAL A 152 16.67 -11.11 28.97
C VAL A 152 16.12 -11.97 30.12
N THR A 153 14.96 -11.57 30.65
CA THR A 153 14.38 -12.23 31.84
C THR A 153 13.29 -13.24 31.49
N GLY A 154 12.77 -13.20 30.26
CA GLY A 154 11.65 -14.03 29.80
C GLY A 154 10.28 -13.60 30.36
N LEU A 155 10.22 -12.60 31.23
CA LEU A 155 9.01 -12.14 31.91
C LEU A 155 8.29 -11.05 31.11
N PRO A 156 6.96 -10.85 31.33
CA PRO A 156 6.24 -9.71 30.77
C PRO A 156 6.84 -8.40 31.27
N LYS A 157 6.97 -7.43 30.37
CA LYS A 157 7.45 -6.07 30.64
C LYS A 157 6.59 -5.06 29.90
N THR A 158 6.23 -3.97 30.58
CA THR A 158 5.59 -2.81 29.95
C THR A 158 6.59 -1.66 29.86
N ILE A 159 6.61 -0.97 28.73
CA ILE A 159 7.44 0.21 28.49
C ILE A 159 6.59 1.30 27.84
N VAL A 160 7.06 2.54 27.90
CA VAL A 160 6.50 3.67 27.15
C VAL A 160 7.33 3.86 25.89
N VAL A 161 6.67 3.86 24.74
CA VAL A 161 7.26 4.10 23.43
C VAL A 161 6.81 5.47 22.92
N THR A 162 7.69 6.18 22.24
CA THR A 162 7.46 7.54 21.77
C THR A 162 7.36 7.61 20.24
N SER A 163 6.71 8.66 19.71
CA SER A 163 6.66 8.93 18.27
C SER A 163 8.03 9.19 17.64
N ASP A 164 9.02 9.68 18.43
CA ASP A 164 10.39 9.84 17.91
C ASP A 164 11.07 8.48 17.73
N GLU A 165 10.79 7.51 18.59
CA GLU A 165 11.28 6.14 18.43
C GLU A 165 10.65 5.43 17.23
N THR A 166 9.38 5.64 16.98
CA THR A 166 8.72 5.11 15.77
C THR A 166 9.25 5.77 14.51
N LEU A 167 9.54 7.07 14.52
CA LEU A 167 10.19 7.77 13.42
C LEU A 167 11.54 7.14 13.07
N GLU A 168 12.35 6.81 14.09
CA GLU A 168 13.63 6.14 13.89
C GLU A 168 13.45 4.73 13.30
N ALA A 169 12.48 3.97 13.82
CA ALA A 169 12.19 2.61 13.38
C ALA A 169 11.69 2.56 11.92
N LEU A 170 10.81 3.50 11.54
CA LEU A 170 10.13 3.51 10.24
C LEU A 170 10.93 4.20 9.12
N ARG A 171 12.06 4.83 9.45
CA ARG A 171 12.85 5.62 8.51
C ARG A 171 13.27 4.83 7.27
N GLU A 172 13.76 3.61 7.46
CA GLU A 172 14.29 2.78 6.37
C GLU A 172 13.20 2.41 5.35
N PRO A 173 12.08 1.76 5.73
CA PRO A 173 11.03 1.43 4.77
C PRO A 173 10.36 2.69 4.18
N ALA A 174 10.23 3.78 4.93
CA ALA A 174 9.69 5.03 4.41
C ALA A 174 10.58 5.63 3.31
N MET A 175 11.90 5.64 3.51
CA MET A 175 12.84 6.13 2.49
C MET A 175 12.80 5.31 1.21
N GLN A 176 12.61 3.99 1.29
CA GLN A 176 12.50 3.16 0.09
C GLN A 176 11.25 3.51 -0.74
N ILE A 177 10.14 3.87 -0.10
CA ILE A 177 8.96 4.38 -0.80
C ILE A 177 9.25 5.74 -1.43
N VAL A 178 9.92 6.64 -0.71
CA VAL A 178 10.32 7.98 -1.22
C VAL A 178 11.22 7.84 -2.45
N ASP A 179 12.19 6.93 -2.41
CA ASP A 179 13.09 6.67 -3.55
C ASP A 179 12.31 6.13 -4.77
N ALA A 180 11.33 5.26 -4.54
CA ALA A 180 10.48 4.76 -5.62
C ALA A 180 9.61 5.88 -6.22
N VAL A 181 9.03 6.76 -5.40
CA VAL A 181 8.29 7.95 -5.84
C VAL A 181 9.19 8.87 -6.68
N HIS A 182 10.40 9.13 -6.18
CA HIS A 182 11.38 9.97 -6.89
C HIS A 182 11.75 9.39 -8.27
N ASN A 183 11.96 8.08 -8.36
CA ASN A 183 12.25 7.41 -9.63
C ASN A 183 11.10 7.54 -10.62
N VAL A 184 9.85 7.39 -10.18
CA VAL A 184 8.67 7.59 -11.04
C VAL A 184 8.55 9.05 -11.49
N CYS A 185 8.83 10.02 -10.62
CA CYS A 185 8.89 11.44 -10.99
C CYS A 185 9.92 11.70 -12.08
N LEU A 186 11.13 11.16 -11.93
CA LEU A 186 12.20 11.35 -12.91
C LEU A 186 11.85 10.73 -14.27
N LEU A 187 11.24 9.54 -14.28
CA LEU A 187 10.82 8.88 -15.51
C LEU A 187 9.73 9.69 -16.25
N TYR A 188 8.82 10.31 -15.52
CA TYR A 188 7.77 11.13 -16.10
C TYR A 188 8.28 12.48 -16.60
N THR A 189 9.27 13.09 -15.93
CA THR A 189 9.79 14.43 -16.25
C THR A 189 11.03 14.43 -17.12
N SER A 190 11.65 13.26 -17.37
CA SER A 190 12.84 13.16 -18.22
C SER A 190 12.48 13.54 -19.65
N PRO A 191 13.24 14.45 -20.29
CA PRO A 191 13.00 14.80 -21.69
C PRO A 191 13.17 13.57 -22.58
N SER A 192 12.23 13.39 -23.52
CA SER A 192 12.33 12.34 -24.54
C SER A 192 13.61 12.52 -25.35
N PRO A 193 14.25 11.44 -25.83
CA PRO A 193 15.35 11.56 -26.80
C PRO A 193 15.01 12.38 -28.04
N ARG A 194 13.72 12.53 -28.36
CA ARG A 194 13.24 13.39 -29.45
C ARG A 194 13.28 14.88 -29.10
N ASP A 195 13.17 15.23 -27.81
CA ASP A 195 13.19 16.62 -27.34
C ASP A 195 14.63 17.16 -27.28
N ILE A 196 15.64 16.26 -27.25
CA ILE A 196 17.05 16.58 -27.19
C ILE A 196 17.65 16.74 -28.61
N SER A 197 17.00 16.24 -29.66
CA SER A 197 17.49 16.25 -31.04
C SER A 197 17.13 17.53 -31.81
N GLY A 198 16.59 18.55 -31.17
CA GLY A 198 16.12 19.82 -31.79
C GLY A 198 16.98 21.05 -31.51
N SER A 199 18.27 20.88 -31.20
CA SER A 199 19.24 22.01 -31.08
C SER A 199 20.42 21.84 -31.99
#